data_6d85cf2f6cf36d3a7d1428534d232db7
#
_entry.id   6d85cf2f6cf36d3a7d1428534d232db7
#
_cell.length_a   1.000
_cell.length_b   1.000
_cell.length_c   1.000
_cell.angle_alpha   90.00
_cell.angle_beta   90.00
_cell.angle_gamma   90.00
#
_symmetry.space_group_name_H-M   'P 1'
#
loop_
_entity.id
_entity.type
_entity.pdbx_description
1 polymer ?
#
loop_
_entity_poly.entity_id
_entity_poly.type
_entity_poly.pdbx_seq_one_letter_code
_entity_poly.pdbx_strand_id
1 'polypeptide(L)'
;MTPYRYVFRGNRYPDALNDLQRAMQYVKAHAEEMGIDASHVAAMGFSAGGHLVMSAAELLPREQRPWFVVPVYPVVTMVEPCVHKRSRRALLGDSRLCNKQLRDSLSLERHVPKDCPPVFLVNCKDDPIVHYHNSELLDSALTRQHVPHRYIQYKTGGHGFGASNHKGTAECRQWKEAFMTWFRRLEKRR
;
A
#
# COMPACT_ATOMS: atom_id res chain seq x y z
N MET A 1 13.09 -1.49 -8.76
CA MET A 1 12.07 -2.41 -8.17
C MET A 1 12.79 -3.25 -7.13
N THR A 2 12.38 -3.20 -5.88
CA THR A 2 13.02 -3.97 -4.81
C THR A 2 12.41 -5.37 -4.76
N PRO A 3 13.19 -6.45 -4.96
CA PRO A 3 12.69 -7.80 -4.76
C PRO A 3 12.51 -8.05 -3.27
N TYR A 4 11.36 -8.60 -2.91
CA TYR A 4 11.09 -9.10 -1.56
C TYR A 4 10.81 -10.60 -1.61
N ARG A 5 10.93 -11.27 -0.47
CA ARG A 5 10.75 -12.72 -0.39
C ARG A 5 9.33 -13.14 -0.75
N TYR A 6 9.23 -14.07 -1.69
CA TYR A 6 7.95 -14.54 -2.19
C TYR A 6 7.36 -15.67 -1.35
N VAL A 7 6.04 -15.67 -1.24
CA VAL A 7 5.25 -16.69 -0.55
C VAL A 7 5.47 -18.12 -1.06
N PHE A 8 5.82 -18.29 -2.34
CA PHE A 8 6.09 -19.62 -2.94
C PHE A 8 7.28 -20.36 -2.32
N ARG A 9 8.17 -19.63 -1.61
CA ARG A 9 9.29 -20.22 -0.86
C ARG A 9 8.99 -20.36 0.63
N GLY A 10 7.71 -20.40 1.01
CA GLY A 10 7.31 -20.53 2.41
C GLY A 10 7.35 -19.24 3.23
N ASN A 11 7.76 -18.11 2.62
CA ASN A 11 7.79 -16.83 3.33
C ASN A 11 6.36 -16.33 3.62
N ARG A 12 6.17 -15.75 4.79
CA ARG A 12 4.88 -15.26 5.30
C ARG A 12 5.10 -13.94 6.02
N TYR A 13 4.00 -13.35 6.50
CA TYR A 13 4.13 -12.21 7.42
C TYR A 13 4.97 -12.62 8.65
N PRO A 14 5.99 -11.83 9.07
CA PRO A 14 6.31 -10.49 8.60
C PRO A 14 7.47 -10.37 7.56
N ASP A 15 7.87 -11.46 6.89
CA ASP A 15 9.06 -11.49 6.05
C ASP A 15 9.14 -10.36 5.00
N ALA A 16 8.04 -10.14 4.24
CA ALA A 16 8.02 -9.10 3.22
C ALA A 16 8.10 -7.68 3.82
N LEU A 17 7.48 -7.47 4.99
CA LEU A 17 7.57 -6.18 5.70
C LEU A 17 9.01 -5.91 6.16
N ASN A 18 9.69 -6.92 6.70
CA ASN A 18 11.10 -6.83 7.10
C ASN A 18 12.01 -6.54 5.90
N ASP A 19 11.71 -7.13 4.73
CA ASP A 19 12.48 -6.87 3.51
C ASP A 19 12.28 -5.43 3.01
N LEU A 20 11.05 -4.91 3.03
CA LEU A 20 10.78 -3.52 2.68
C LEU A 20 11.45 -2.56 3.66
N GLN A 21 11.38 -2.84 4.96
CA GLN A 21 12.04 -2.06 6.00
C GLN A 21 13.56 -1.98 5.75
N ARG A 22 14.22 -3.11 5.50
CA ARG A 22 15.66 -3.17 5.18
C ARG A 22 15.99 -2.40 3.91
N ALA A 23 15.16 -2.53 2.86
CA ALA A 23 15.36 -1.80 1.62
C ALA A 23 15.29 -0.28 1.82
N MET A 24 14.33 0.20 2.61
CA MET A 24 14.22 1.63 2.94
C MET A 24 15.39 2.11 3.80
N GLN A 25 15.82 1.31 4.77
CA GLN A 25 17.00 1.61 5.59
C GLN A 25 18.26 1.70 4.72
N TYR A 26 18.44 0.75 3.79
CA TYR A 26 19.56 0.77 2.84
C TYR A 26 19.57 2.05 1.99
N VAL A 27 18.42 2.41 1.40
CA VAL A 27 18.29 3.64 0.59
C VAL A 27 18.59 4.88 1.43
N LYS A 28 18.08 4.96 2.66
CA LYS A 28 18.36 6.08 3.56
C LYS A 28 19.83 6.17 3.97
N ALA A 29 20.49 5.02 4.22
CA ALA A 29 21.90 4.98 4.59
C ALA A 29 22.85 5.39 3.44
N HIS A 30 22.45 5.18 2.18
CA HIS A 30 23.22 5.50 0.99
C HIS A 30 22.67 6.73 0.24
N ALA A 31 21.86 7.54 0.91
CA ALA A 31 21.17 8.67 0.28
C ALA A 31 22.13 9.70 -0.34
N GLU A 32 23.23 9.98 0.34
CA GLU A 32 24.29 10.89 -0.17
C GLU A 32 24.91 10.37 -1.47
N GLU A 33 25.30 9.10 -1.51
CA GLU A 33 25.85 8.43 -2.70
C GLU A 33 24.86 8.43 -3.87
N MET A 34 23.56 8.33 -3.57
CA MET A 34 22.48 8.34 -4.56
C MET A 34 22.04 9.75 -4.97
N GLY A 35 22.55 10.79 -4.33
CA GLY A 35 22.13 12.17 -4.57
C GLY A 35 20.68 12.46 -4.20
N ILE A 36 20.15 11.80 -3.16
CA ILE A 36 18.76 11.94 -2.69
C ILE A 36 18.72 12.38 -1.22
N ASP A 37 17.57 12.93 -0.81
CA ASP A 37 17.32 13.25 0.59
C ASP A 37 16.79 12.01 1.34
N ALA A 38 17.52 11.56 2.36
CA ALA A 38 17.15 10.42 3.20
C ALA A 38 15.78 10.58 3.88
N SER A 39 15.35 11.82 4.15
CA SER A 39 14.05 12.12 4.76
C SER A 39 12.87 11.98 3.78
N HIS A 40 13.15 11.90 2.47
CA HIS A 40 12.16 11.88 1.38
C HIS A 40 12.00 10.50 0.72
N VAL A 41 12.32 9.42 1.43
CA VAL A 41 12.13 8.05 0.92
C VAL A 41 10.67 7.63 1.07
N ALA A 42 9.97 7.47 -0.04
CA ALA A 42 8.57 7.04 -0.10
C ALA A 42 8.44 5.59 -0.61
N ALA A 43 7.24 5.00 -0.47
CA ALA A 43 6.98 3.66 -0.95
C ALA A 43 5.71 3.59 -1.80
N MET A 44 5.81 2.92 -2.97
CA MET A 44 4.67 2.65 -3.85
C MET A 44 4.51 1.14 -4.03
N GLY A 45 3.26 0.68 -3.96
CA GLY A 45 2.97 -0.75 -4.10
C GLY A 45 1.63 -1.02 -4.78
N PHE A 46 1.56 -2.15 -5.48
CA PHE A 46 0.44 -2.56 -6.32
C PHE A 46 -0.19 -3.83 -5.76
N SER A 47 -1.52 -3.91 -5.67
CA SER A 47 -2.25 -5.10 -5.20
C SER A 47 -1.78 -5.55 -3.81
N ALA A 48 -1.22 -6.75 -3.66
CA ALA A 48 -0.58 -7.21 -2.43
C ALA A 48 0.62 -6.35 -2.02
N GLY A 49 1.34 -5.73 -2.98
CA GLY A 49 2.36 -4.72 -2.71
C GLY A 49 1.78 -3.43 -2.14
N GLY A 50 0.54 -3.08 -2.49
CA GLY A 50 -0.21 -1.98 -1.86
C GLY A 50 -0.48 -2.24 -0.38
N HIS A 51 -0.84 -3.48 -0.02
CA HIS A 51 -0.93 -3.91 1.37
C HIS A 51 0.41 -3.77 2.09
N LEU A 52 1.50 -4.19 1.44
CA LEU A 52 2.84 -4.15 2.02
C LEU A 52 3.30 -2.72 2.34
N VAL A 53 3.16 -1.77 1.40
CA VAL A 53 3.57 -0.38 1.64
C VAL A 53 2.70 0.30 2.69
N MET A 54 1.41 -0.03 2.73
CA MET A 54 0.52 0.47 3.76
C MET A 54 0.83 -0.15 5.13
N SER A 55 1.18 -1.44 5.19
CA SER A 55 1.70 -2.07 6.41
C SER A 55 2.96 -1.38 6.94
N ALA A 56 3.85 -0.93 6.05
CA ALA A 56 5.03 -0.17 6.46
C ALA A 56 4.66 1.20 7.05
N ALA A 57 3.64 1.85 6.51
CA ALA A 57 3.15 3.13 7.04
C ALA A 57 2.49 3.01 8.42
N GLU A 58 1.87 1.86 8.72
CA GLU A 58 1.11 1.66 9.95
C GLU A 58 1.92 0.97 11.05
N LEU A 59 2.65 -0.10 10.68
CA LEU A 59 3.19 -1.05 11.63
C LEU A 59 4.68 -0.82 11.97
N LEU A 60 5.43 -0.10 11.12
CA LEU A 60 6.82 0.23 11.42
C LEU A 60 6.91 1.34 12.48
N PRO A 61 8.00 1.40 13.27
CA PRO A 61 8.31 2.54 14.12
C PRO A 61 8.32 3.84 13.29
N ARG A 62 7.87 4.94 13.90
CA ARG A 62 7.64 6.23 13.21
C ARG A 62 8.84 6.68 12.37
N GLU A 63 10.05 6.60 12.92
CA GLU A 63 11.30 7.02 12.28
C GLU A 63 11.71 6.14 11.09
N GLN A 64 11.11 4.95 10.99
CA GLN A 64 11.39 3.98 9.92
C GLN A 64 10.31 3.98 8.84
N ARG A 65 9.20 4.69 9.05
CA ARG A 65 8.12 4.78 8.07
C ARG A 65 8.55 5.50 6.81
N PRO A 66 7.92 5.19 5.66
CA PRO A 66 8.12 5.99 4.45
C PRO A 66 7.61 7.42 4.64
N TRP A 67 8.15 8.37 3.89
CA TRP A 67 7.69 9.75 3.87
C TRP A 67 6.22 9.87 3.46
N PHE A 68 5.80 9.13 2.44
CA PHE A 68 4.40 8.90 2.06
C PHE A 68 4.28 7.51 1.42
N VAL A 69 3.05 7.04 1.24
CA VAL A 69 2.79 5.76 0.56
C VAL A 69 1.77 5.92 -0.57
N VAL A 70 1.95 5.08 -1.60
CA VAL A 70 1.06 5.02 -2.77
C VAL A 70 0.56 3.59 -2.95
N PRO A 71 -0.48 3.16 -2.21
CA PRO A 71 -1.15 1.90 -2.45
C PRO A 71 -2.06 2.00 -3.68
N VAL A 72 -1.75 1.22 -4.73
CA VAL A 72 -2.49 1.16 -5.99
C VAL A 72 -3.30 -0.13 -6.03
N TYR A 73 -4.62 -0.04 -6.15
CA TYR A 73 -5.61 -1.14 -6.04
C TYR A 73 -5.25 -2.16 -4.94
N PRO A 74 -5.03 -1.68 -3.70
CA PRO A 74 -4.45 -2.51 -2.66
C PRO A 74 -5.42 -3.57 -2.14
N VAL A 75 -4.86 -4.70 -1.72
CA VAL A 75 -5.50 -5.53 -0.70
C VAL A 75 -5.40 -4.77 0.62
N VAL A 76 -6.49 -4.71 1.40
CA VAL A 76 -6.55 -3.96 2.66
C VAL A 76 -7.02 -4.87 3.79
N THR A 77 -8.23 -5.41 3.68
CA THR A 77 -8.82 -6.24 4.74
C THR A 77 -8.46 -7.72 4.61
N MET A 78 -8.27 -8.36 5.76
CA MET A 78 -8.09 -9.83 5.88
C MET A 78 -9.35 -10.53 6.37
N VAL A 79 -10.48 -9.81 6.47
CA VAL A 79 -11.75 -10.35 6.96
C VAL A 79 -12.86 -10.25 5.90
N GLU A 80 -13.86 -11.12 6.05
CA GLU A 80 -15.07 -11.11 5.21
C GLU A 80 -15.88 -9.81 5.43
N PRO A 81 -16.70 -9.37 4.45
CA PRO A 81 -16.96 -10.04 3.18
C PRO A 81 -15.97 -9.67 2.04
N CYS A 82 -15.12 -8.66 2.19
CA CYS A 82 -14.33 -8.08 1.10
C CYS A 82 -12.91 -8.63 0.98
N VAL A 83 -12.55 -9.64 1.75
CA VAL A 83 -11.20 -10.21 1.74
C VAL A 83 -10.83 -10.84 0.40
N HIS A 84 -9.64 -10.53 -0.09
CA HIS A 84 -9.02 -11.29 -1.17
C HIS A 84 -8.39 -12.58 -0.62
N LYS A 85 -9.13 -13.70 -0.67
CA LYS A 85 -8.77 -14.98 -0.01
C LYS A 85 -7.38 -15.49 -0.37
N ARG A 86 -6.97 -15.35 -1.64
CA ARG A 86 -5.63 -15.76 -2.10
C ARG A 86 -4.52 -14.95 -1.43
N SER A 87 -4.67 -13.63 -1.31
CA SER A 87 -3.70 -12.78 -0.63
C SER A 87 -3.64 -13.08 0.87
N ARG A 88 -4.79 -13.27 1.51
CA ARG A 88 -4.83 -13.70 2.93
C ARG A 88 -4.07 -15.01 3.14
N ARG A 89 -4.32 -16.02 2.31
CA ARG A 89 -3.61 -17.30 2.39
C ARG A 89 -2.11 -17.14 2.17
N ALA A 90 -1.72 -16.33 1.18
CA ALA A 90 -0.32 -16.05 0.88
C ALA A 90 0.38 -15.34 2.04
N LEU A 91 -0.28 -14.37 2.67
CA LEU A 91 0.27 -13.57 3.77
C LEU A 91 0.38 -14.36 5.08
N LEU A 92 -0.67 -15.10 5.44
CA LEU A 92 -0.74 -15.81 6.71
C LEU A 92 -0.15 -17.23 6.66
N GLY A 93 -0.27 -17.92 5.52
CA GLY A 93 -0.01 -19.36 5.40
C GLY A 93 -1.17 -20.20 5.93
N ASP A 94 -1.25 -21.47 5.52
CA ASP A 94 -2.38 -22.34 5.83
C ASP A 94 -2.59 -22.57 7.31
N SER A 95 -1.51 -22.73 8.08
CA SER A 95 -1.56 -22.99 9.53
C SER A 95 -2.11 -21.83 10.35
N ARG A 96 -2.09 -20.59 9.82
CA ARG A 96 -2.53 -19.39 10.53
C ARG A 96 -3.81 -18.77 9.95
N LEU A 97 -4.43 -19.42 8.93
CA LEU A 97 -5.64 -18.89 8.29
C LEU A 97 -6.80 -18.64 9.24
N CYS A 98 -6.95 -19.50 10.26
CA CYS A 98 -8.01 -19.38 11.26
C CYS A 98 -7.66 -18.45 12.43
N ASN A 99 -6.44 -17.91 12.48
CA ASN A 99 -6.05 -16.99 13.54
C ASN A 99 -6.77 -15.64 13.37
N LYS A 100 -7.82 -15.45 14.16
CA LYS A 100 -8.68 -14.25 14.11
C LYS A 100 -7.88 -12.99 14.48
N GLN A 101 -7.05 -13.05 15.51
CA GLN A 101 -6.25 -11.92 15.97
C GLN A 101 -5.26 -11.47 14.89
N LEU A 102 -4.58 -12.42 14.22
CA LEU A 102 -3.66 -12.10 13.14
C LEU A 102 -4.38 -11.54 11.92
N ARG A 103 -5.56 -12.05 11.56
CA ARG A 103 -6.39 -11.46 10.51
C ARG A 103 -6.79 -10.04 10.85
N ASP A 104 -7.19 -9.82 12.08
CA ASP A 104 -7.58 -8.50 12.56
C ASP A 104 -6.40 -7.52 12.52
N SER A 105 -5.24 -7.90 13.07
CA SER A 105 -4.04 -7.05 13.10
C SER A 105 -3.46 -6.72 11.72
N LEU A 106 -3.77 -7.51 10.69
CA LEU A 106 -3.35 -7.29 9.31
C LEU A 106 -4.46 -6.72 8.42
N SER A 107 -5.62 -6.39 8.98
CA SER A 107 -6.69 -5.63 8.34
C SER A 107 -6.43 -4.15 8.57
N LEU A 108 -5.76 -3.54 7.59
CA LEU A 108 -5.15 -2.20 7.70
C LEU A 108 -6.16 -1.10 8.04
N GLU A 109 -7.39 -1.21 7.55
CA GLU A 109 -8.47 -0.26 7.85
C GLU A 109 -8.84 -0.16 9.33
N ARG A 110 -8.34 -1.07 10.15
CA ARG A 110 -8.64 -1.15 11.59
C ARG A 110 -7.60 -0.46 12.46
N HIS A 111 -6.41 -0.26 11.95
CA HIS A 111 -5.25 0.11 12.76
C HIS A 111 -4.50 1.35 12.26
N VAL A 112 -5.11 2.15 11.38
CA VAL A 112 -4.51 3.40 10.91
C VAL A 112 -4.15 4.30 12.09
N PRO A 113 -2.86 4.59 12.32
CA PRO A 113 -2.45 5.48 13.41
C PRO A 113 -2.66 6.95 13.05
N LYS A 114 -2.84 7.83 14.04
CA LYS A 114 -3.02 9.27 13.82
C LYS A 114 -1.82 9.94 13.13
N ASP A 115 -0.63 9.39 13.35
CA ASP A 115 0.63 9.86 12.76
C ASP A 115 1.03 9.05 11.50
N CYS A 116 0.07 8.40 10.85
CA CYS A 116 0.28 7.72 9.57
C CYS A 116 0.80 8.72 8.53
N PRO A 117 1.83 8.35 7.76
CA PRO A 117 2.31 9.17 6.65
C PRO A 117 1.20 9.49 5.63
N PRO A 118 1.34 10.57 4.83
CA PRO A 118 0.40 10.88 3.76
C PRO A 118 0.20 9.73 2.79
N VAL A 119 -1.04 9.55 2.31
CA VAL A 119 -1.42 8.43 1.45
C VAL A 119 -2.02 8.91 0.13
N PHE A 120 -1.55 8.39 -1.00
CA PHE A 120 -2.23 8.51 -2.29
C PHE A 120 -2.80 7.16 -2.69
N LEU A 121 -4.11 7.01 -2.60
CA LEU A 121 -4.84 5.75 -2.81
C LEU A 121 -5.59 5.80 -4.16
N VAL A 122 -5.48 4.73 -4.95
CA VAL A 122 -6.20 4.63 -6.22
C VAL A 122 -6.66 3.20 -6.50
N ASN A 123 -7.85 3.05 -7.06
CA ASN A 123 -8.38 1.79 -7.57
C ASN A 123 -9.42 2.01 -8.68
N CYS A 124 -9.93 0.90 -9.23
CA CYS A 124 -11.08 0.91 -10.13
C CYS A 124 -12.27 0.18 -9.50
N LYS A 125 -13.48 0.65 -9.74
CA LYS A 125 -14.73 0.08 -9.20
C LYS A 125 -15.04 -1.28 -9.83
N ASP A 126 -14.64 -1.49 -11.06
CA ASP A 126 -14.83 -2.73 -11.83
C ASP A 126 -13.72 -3.76 -11.63
N ASP A 127 -12.88 -3.61 -10.58
CA ASP A 127 -11.79 -4.56 -10.27
C ASP A 127 -12.36 -5.96 -9.93
N PRO A 128 -12.09 -7.00 -10.78
CA PRO A 128 -12.63 -8.33 -10.58
C PRO A 128 -11.79 -9.19 -9.60
N ILE A 129 -10.65 -8.69 -9.13
CA ILE A 129 -9.69 -9.43 -8.30
C ILE A 129 -9.72 -8.97 -6.85
N VAL A 130 -9.53 -7.67 -6.64
CA VAL A 130 -9.59 -7.07 -5.30
C VAL A 130 -10.81 -6.17 -5.24
N HIS A 131 -11.81 -6.59 -4.49
CA HIS A 131 -13.06 -5.86 -4.37
C HIS A 131 -12.80 -4.42 -3.94
N TYR A 132 -13.37 -3.47 -4.67
CA TYR A 132 -13.11 -2.03 -4.51
C TYR A 132 -13.38 -1.49 -3.09
N HIS A 133 -14.24 -2.16 -2.32
CA HIS A 133 -14.47 -1.82 -0.90
C HIS A 133 -13.20 -1.91 -0.04
N ASN A 134 -12.16 -2.65 -0.46
CA ASN A 134 -10.86 -2.60 0.24
C ASN A 134 -10.34 -1.15 0.30
N SER A 135 -10.37 -0.44 -0.82
CA SER A 135 -9.93 0.96 -0.87
C SER A 135 -10.88 1.91 -0.14
N GLU A 136 -12.20 1.69 -0.22
CA GLU A 136 -13.18 2.50 0.51
C GLU A 136 -13.06 2.34 2.04
N LEU A 137 -12.78 1.13 2.52
CA LEU A 137 -12.52 0.88 3.93
C LEU A 137 -11.29 1.63 4.42
N LEU A 138 -10.21 1.61 3.62
CA LEU A 138 -8.99 2.33 3.94
C LEU A 138 -9.19 3.86 3.92
N ASP A 139 -9.85 4.39 2.89
CA ASP A 139 -10.20 5.81 2.77
C ASP A 139 -11.00 6.31 3.99
N SER A 140 -12.01 5.54 4.39
CA SER A 140 -12.83 5.82 5.57
C SER A 140 -12.01 5.81 6.86
N ALA A 141 -11.03 4.90 6.97
CA ALA A 141 -10.16 4.82 8.14
C ALA A 141 -9.17 6.00 8.19
N LEU A 142 -8.56 6.35 7.05
CA LEU A 142 -7.68 7.50 6.91
C LEU A 142 -8.41 8.81 7.25
N THR A 143 -9.63 8.98 6.73
CA THR A 143 -10.50 10.13 7.02
C THR A 143 -10.80 10.23 8.51
N ARG A 144 -11.19 9.14 9.15
CA ARG A 144 -11.51 9.08 10.59
C ARG A 144 -10.33 9.45 11.48
N GLN A 145 -9.11 9.11 11.05
CA GLN A 145 -7.87 9.43 11.75
C GLN A 145 -7.28 10.80 11.35
N HIS A 146 -7.94 11.54 10.45
CA HIS A 146 -7.47 12.83 9.92
C HIS A 146 -6.09 12.73 9.23
N VAL A 147 -5.75 11.57 8.67
CA VAL A 147 -4.52 11.39 7.91
C VAL A 147 -4.61 12.14 6.58
N PRO A 148 -3.61 12.96 6.21
CA PRO A 148 -3.57 13.61 4.91
C PRO A 148 -3.55 12.56 3.79
N HIS A 149 -4.59 12.50 2.97
CA HIS A 149 -4.65 11.54 1.88
C HIS A 149 -5.42 12.06 0.66
N ARG A 150 -5.23 11.40 -0.46
CA ARG A 150 -6.00 11.57 -1.68
C ARG A 150 -6.47 10.20 -2.14
N TYR A 151 -7.77 10.00 -2.23
CA TYR A 151 -8.37 8.82 -2.81
C TYR A 151 -8.98 9.12 -4.18
N ILE A 152 -8.73 8.25 -5.16
CA ILE A 152 -9.33 8.29 -6.48
C ILE A 152 -9.84 6.90 -6.83
N GLN A 153 -11.14 6.80 -7.07
CA GLN A 153 -11.77 5.59 -7.61
C GLN A 153 -12.22 5.85 -9.03
N TYR A 154 -11.60 5.18 -9.99
CA TYR A 154 -12.04 5.22 -11.38
C TYR A 154 -13.21 4.25 -11.60
N LYS A 155 -14.09 4.58 -12.56
CA LYS A 155 -15.24 3.74 -12.88
C LYS A 155 -14.78 2.41 -13.49
N THR A 156 -13.84 2.46 -14.41
CA THR A 156 -13.36 1.30 -15.16
C THR A 156 -11.82 1.29 -15.25
N GLY A 157 -11.25 0.09 -15.41
CA GLY A 157 -9.79 -0.10 -15.53
C GLY A 157 -9.34 -1.46 -15.02
N GLY A 158 -10.20 -2.15 -14.27
CA GLY A 158 -9.95 -3.48 -13.73
C GLY A 158 -8.81 -3.52 -12.72
N HIS A 159 -8.12 -4.66 -12.67
CA HIS A 159 -6.97 -4.91 -11.82
C HIS A 159 -5.66 -4.96 -12.62
N GLY A 160 -4.55 -4.60 -12.00
CA GLY A 160 -3.21 -4.81 -12.60
C GLY A 160 -2.83 -3.81 -13.68
N PHE A 161 -3.49 -2.65 -13.77
CA PHE A 161 -3.11 -1.60 -14.72
C PHE A 161 -1.71 -1.01 -14.45
N GLY A 162 -1.25 -1.04 -13.20
CA GLY A 162 0.09 -0.58 -12.80
C GLY A 162 0.40 0.84 -13.28
N ALA A 163 1.65 1.08 -13.60
CA ALA A 163 2.11 2.31 -14.25
C ALA A 163 2.16 2.21 -15.80
N SER A 164 1.53 1.18 -16.37
CA SER A 164 1.50 0.91 -17.81
C SER A 164 0.78 2.03 -18.58
N ASN A 165 1.26 2.30 -19.79
CA ASN A 165 0.56 3.16 -20.75
C ASN A 165 -0.46 2.40 -21.62
N HIS A 166 -0.50 1.07 -21.51
CA HIS A 166 -1.31 0.19 -22.36
C HIS A 166 -2.36 -0.61 -21.59
N LYS A 167 -2.15 -0.89 -20.29
CA LYS A 167 -3.09 -1.63 -19.45
C LYS A 167 -4.11 -0.69 -18.81
N GLY A 168 -5.30 -1.23 -18.55
CA GLY A 168 -6.44 -0.46 -18.04
C GLY A 168 -7.05 0.45 -19.09
N THR A 169 -8.00 1.27 -18.69
CA THR A 169 -8.67 2.26 -19.54
C THR A 169 -7.88 3.57 -19.64
N ALA A 170 -8.20 4.40 -20.62
CA ALA A 170 -7.64 5.75 -20.72
C ALA A 170 -7.93 6.58 -19.46
N GLU A 171 -9.13 6.40 -18.88
CA GLU A 171 -9.54 7.06 -17.65
C GLU A 171 -8.62 6.68 -16.48
N CYS A 172 -8.47 5.37 -16.19
CA CYS A 172 -7.67 4.95 -15.03
C CYS A 172 -6.17 5.26 -15.19
N ARG A 173 -5.63 5.32 -16.41
CA ARG A 173 -4.23 5.69 -16.65
C ARG A 173 -3.88 7.12 -16.23
N GLN A 174 -4.87 8.00 -16.06
CA GLN A 174 -4.67 9.38 -15.57
C GLN A 174 -4.24 9.43 -14.10
N TRP A 175 -4.30 8.31 -13.37
CA TRP A 175 -3.87 8.28 -11.98
C TRP A 175 -2.43 8.76 -11.78
N LYS A 176 -1.54 8.54 -12.76
CA LYS A 176 -0.14 8.97 -12.70
C LYS A 176 0.00 10.50 -12.68
N GLU A 177 -0.77 11.19 -13.50
CA GLU A 177 -0.82 12.65 -13.55
C GLU A 177 -1.46 13.23 -12.28
N ALA A 178 -2.53 12.58 -11.80
CA ALA A 178 -3.16 12.94 -10.54
C ALA A 178 -2.21 12.75 -9.35
N PHE A 179 -1.42 11.66 -9.34
CA PHE A 179 -0.37 11.43 -8.35
C PHE A 179 0.70 12.53 -8.40
N MET A 180 1.24 12.85 -9.60
CA MET A 180 2.24 13.90 -9.74
C MET A 180 1.73 15.27 -9.28
N THR A 181 0.45 15.55 -9.53
CA THR A 181 -0.19 16.78 -9.05
C THR A 181 -0.29 16.82 -7.52
N TRP A 182 -0.69 15.69 -6.90
CA TRP A 182 -0.75 15.55 -5.46
C TRP A 182 0.65 15.64 -4.82
N PHE A 183 1.63 14.96 -5.39
CA PHE A 183 3.02 14.96 -4.93
C PHE A 183 3.61 16.37 -4.90
N ARG A 184 3.49 17.15 -5.99
CA ARG A 184 3.94 18.54 -6.04
C ARG A 184 3.30 19.44 -4.98
N ARG A 185 2.04 19.17 -4.61
CA ARG A 185 1.36 19.89 -3.51
C ARG A 185 1.89 19.47 -2.15
N LEU A 186 2.23 18.20 -1.97
CA LEU A 186 2.82 17.67 -0.75
C LEU A 186 4.19 18.30 -0.48
N GLU A 187 5.03 18.42 -1.52
CA GLU A 187 6.35 19.08 -1.43
C GLU A 187 6.25 20.55 -1.02
N LYS A 188 5.26 21.29 -1.54
CA LYS A 188 5.09 22.73 -1.26
C LYS A 188 4.56 23.05 0.14
N ARG A 189 4.09 22.08 0.90
CA ARG A 189 3.55 22.28 2.26
C ARG A 189 4.61 22.21 3.36
N ARG A 190 5.85 22.11 2.97
CA ARG A 190 7.05 22.17 3.81
C ARG A 190 7.76 23.51 3.59
#